data_4156de4c3fc41e59042820de4cc5f805
#
_entry.id   4156de4c3fc41e59042820de4cc5f805
#
_cell.length_a   1.000
_cell.length_b   1.000
_cell.length_c   1.000
_cell.angle_alpha   90.00
_cell.angle_beta   90.00
_cell.angle_gamma   90.00
#
_symmetry.space_group_name_H-M   'P 1'
#
loop_
_entity.id
_entity.type
_entity.pdbx_description
1 polymer ?
#
loop_
_entity_poly.entity_id
_entity_poly.type
_entity_poly.pdbx_seq_one_letter_code
_entity_poly.pdbx_strand_id
1 'polypeptide(L)'
;FPVEVRYRPISELSIGGSDDDEFDDFEENLPRAVVQAVEECFADAEEKGHPEHADILIFSSTEQEIRELQETLQKHGPRHTEILPLYARLGLGEQQKIFSPSGKGRRIIIATNVAETALTVPNIRYVIDSGFARISRYSYRSRVQRLPIEAISQAAANQRKGRCGRIAPGVCIRLYSEEDFLSRPEFTEPEIKRTNLASVILQMQSLGLGTVEEFDFIEPPDHRFVNDGRKLLVELGAMNERKPVSYTHLTLPTTPYV
;
A
#
# COMPACT_ATOMS: atom_id res chain seq x y z
N PHE A 1 8.34 5.14 -19.59
CA PHE A 1 7.48 4.94 -20.76
C PHE A 1 6.05 5.39 -20.47
N PRO A 2 5.22 5.69 -21.49
CA PRO A 2 3.83 6.08 -21.31
C PRO A 2 3.02 4.94 -20.72
N VAL A 3 2.02 5.29 -19.90
CA VAL A 3 1.08 4.33 -19.30
C VAL A 3 -0.34 4.77 -19.64
N GLU A 4 -1.06 3.89 -20.32
CA GLU A 4 -2.49 4.02 -20.56
C GLU A 4 -3.25 3.73 -19.26
N VAL A 5 -4.24 4.56 -18.92
CA VAL A 5 -5.11 4.34 -17.76
C VAL A 5 -6.49 3.96 -18.26
N ARG A 6 -7.02 2.86 -17.74
CA ARG A 6 -8.38 2.38 -17.99
C ARG A 6 -9.14 2.32 -16.68
N TYR A 7 -10.35 2.84 -16.67
CA TYR A 7 -11.24 2.77 -15.51
C TYR A 7 -12.26 1.65 -15.73
N ARG A 8 -12.41 0.78 -14.70
CA ARG A 8 -13.34 -0.37 -14.68
C ARG A 8 -13.98 -0.45 -13.31
N PRO A 9 -14.90 0.47 -12.98
CA PRO A 9 -15.48 0.56 -11.64
C PRO A 9 -16.26 -0.70 -11.30
N ILE A 10 -16.05 -1.21 -10.08
CA ILE A 10 -16.72 -2.41 -9.56
C ILE A 10 -18.23 -2.19 -9.45
N SER A 11 -18.68 -0.96 -9.17
CA SER A 11 -20.10 -0.58 -9.11
C SER A 11 -20.87 -0.88 -10.39
N GLU A 12 -20.21 -0.91 -11.55
CA GLU A 12 -20.85 -1.31 -12.81
C GLU A 12 -21.12 -2.82 -12.89
N LEU A 13 -20.52 -3.61 -12.00
CA LEU A 13 -20.72 -5.06 -11.89
C LEU A 13 -21.84 -5.42 -10.91
N SER A 14 -22.23 -4.49 -10.04
CA SER A 14 -23.29 -4.66 -9.05
C SER A 14 -24.64 -4.31 -9.69
N ILE A 15 -25.48 -5.29 -9.94
CA ILE A 15 -26.85 -5.07 -10.38
C ILE A 15 -27.74 -5.04 -9.12
N GLY A 16 -27.95 -3.84 -8.53
CA GLY A 16 -29.05 -3.58 -7.60
C GLY A 16 -28.76 -3.53 -6.10
N GLY A 17 -27.65 -2.95 -5.66
CA GLY A 17 -27.41 -2.60 -4.25
C GLY A 17 -27.95 -1.22 -3.86
N SER A 18 -28.28 -1.03 -2.59
CA SER A 18 -28.63 0.27 -2.01
C SER A 18 -27.36 1.02 -1.58
N ASP A 19 -27.39 2.35 -1.58
CA ASP A 19 -26.23 3.23 -1.30
C ASP A 19 -25.53 3.00 0.07
N ASP A 20 -26.14 2.28 1.00
CA ASP A 20 -25.59 2.02 2.35
C ASP A 20 -24.65 0.79 2.40
N ASP A 21 -24.62 -0.06 1.38
CA ASP A 21 -23.88 -1.33 1.33
C ASP A 21 -22.66 -1.30 0.36
N GLU A 22 -22.22 -0.12 -0.08
CA GLU A 22 -21.24 0.05 -1.16
C GLU A 22 -19.87 -0.62 -0.85
N PHE A 23 -19.49 -0.69 0.42
CA PHE A 23 -18.21 -1.31 0.82
C PHE A 23 -18.29 -2.84 0.87
N ASP A 24 -19.40 -3.39 1.35
CA ASP A 24 -19.64 -4.85 1.38
C ASP A 24 -19.79 -5.38 -0.05
N ASP A 25 -20.50 -4.66 -0.92
CA ASP A 25 -20.60 -4.95 -2.35
C ASP A 25 -19.25 -4.91 -3.07
N PHE A 26 -18.35 -4.01 -2.63
CA PHE A 26 -16.99 -3.93 -3.16
C PHE A 26 -16.18 -5.17 -2.83
N GLU A 27 -16.16 -5.59 -1.55
CA GLU A 27 -15.39 -6.78 -1.12
C GLU A 27 -15.90 -8.04 -1.81
N GLU A 28 -17.20 -8.22 -1.97
CA GLU A 28 -17.82 -9.37 -2.63
C GLU A 28 -17.51 -9.43 -4.14
N ASN A 29 -17.51 -8.28 -4.82
CA ASN A 29 -17.31 -8.19 -6.26
C ASN A 29 -15.84 -8.02 -6.70
N LEU A 30 -14.93 -7.64 -5.79
CA LEU A 30 -13.51 -7.41 -6.10
C LEU A 30 -12.84 -8.64 -6.76
N PRO A 31 -13.01 -9.88 -6.27
CA PRO A 31 -12.38 -11.03 -6.91
C PRO A 31 -12.81 -11.23 -8.36
N ARG A 32 -14.08 -11.00 -8.65
CA ARG A 32 -14.63 -11.10 -10.02
C ARG A 32 -14.07 -9.98 -10.92
N ALA A 33 -14.04 -8.75 -10.43
CA ALA A 33 -13.48 -7.61 -11.15
C ALA A 33 -12.00 -7.82 -11.48
N VAL A 34 -11.24 -8.39 -10.53
CA VAL A 34 -9.82 -8.70 -10.73
C VAL A 34 -9.64 -9.76 -11.80
N VAL A 35 -10.43 -10.83 -11.82
CA VAL A 35 -10.37 -11.86 -12.89
C VAL A 35 -10.62 -11.23 -14.25
N GLN A 36 -11.65 -10.42 -14.40
CA GLN A 36 -11.96 -9.73 -15.66
C GLN A 36 -10.84 -8.77 -16.10
N ALA A 37 -10.27 -8.01 -15.16
CA ALA A 37 -9.16 -7.12 -15.45
C ALA A 37 -7.89 -7.90 -15.88
N VAL A 38 -7.62 -9.06 -15.28
CA VAL A 38 -6.53 -9.95 -15.68
C VAL A 38 -6.74 -10.49 -17.10
N GLU A 39 -7.96 -10.90 -17.43
CA GLU A 39 -8.32 -11.35 -18.78
C GLU A 39 -8.15 -10.22 -19.80
N GLU A 40 -8.57 -8.99 -19.48
CA GLU A 40 -8.34 -7.80 -20.32
C GLU A 40 -6.85 -7.54 -20.53
N CYS A 41 -6.02 -7.63 -19.49
CA CYS A 41 -4.57 -7.46 -19.63
C CYS A 41 -3.94 -8.49 -20.57
N PHE A 42 -4.34 -9.75 -20.48
CA PHE A 42 -3.80 -10.79 -21.33
C PHE A 42 -4.29 -10.68 -22.78
N ALA A 43 -5.54 -10.30 -23.00
CA ALA A 43 -6.07 -10.04 -24.34
C ALA A 43 -5.33 -8.85 -25.00
N ASP A 44 -5.09 -7.77 -24.25
CA ASP A 44 -4.30 -6.62 -24.71
C ASP A 44 -2.86 -7.01 -25.05
N ALA A 45 -2.24 -7.89 -24.27
CA ALA A 45 -0.88 -8.38 -24.54
C ALA A 45 -0.81 -9.26 -25.80
N GLU A 46 -1.82 -10.07 -26.06
CA GLU A 46 -1.94 -10.89 -27.26
C GLU A 46 -2.14 -10.01 -28.51
N GLU A 47 -3.03 -9.02 -28.44
CA GLU A 47 -3.28 -8.06 -29.50
C GLU A 47 -2.02 -7.26 -29.86
N LYS A 48 -1.23 -6.86 -28.86
CA LYS A 48 0.03 -6.12 -29.03
C LYS A 48 1.22 -7.02 -29.42
N GLY A 49 1.02 -8.33 -29.55
CA GLY A 49 2.06 -9.28 -29.95
C GLY A 49 3.13 -9.57 -28.90
N HIS A 50 2.83 -9.36 -27.62
CA HIS A 50 3.75 -9.54 -26.49
C HIS A 50 3.21 -10.45 -25.38
N PRO A 51 2.59 -11.60 -25.68
CA PRO A 51 1.94 -12.44 -24.67
C PRO A 51 2.89 -12.99 -23.61
N GLU A 52 4.18 -13.16 -23.97
CA GLU A 52 5.20 -13.69 -23.03
C GLU A 52 5.67 -12.66 -21.99
N HIS A 53 5.35 -11.39 -22.18
CA HIS A 53 5.79 -10.28 -21.34
C HIS A 53 4.61 -9.58 -20.65
N ALA A 54 3.57 -10.30 -20.33
CA ALA A 54 2.34 -9.79 -19.73
C ALA A 54 2.33 -9.93 -18.20
N ASP A 55 3.45 -9.64 -17.52
CA ASP A 55 3.50 -9.68 -16.06
C ASP A 55 2.59 -8.58 -15.49
N ILE A 56 1.72 -8.99 -14.57
CA ILE A 56 0.69 -8.16 -13.95
C ILE A 56 1.03 -7.93 -12.48
N LEU A 57 0.94 -6.68 -12.01
CA LEU A 57 0.99 -6.33 -10.60
C LEU A 57 -0.40 -5.89 -10.14
N ILE A 58 -0.97 -6.59 -9.18
CA ILE A 58 -2.27 -6.28 -8.58
C ILE A 58 -2.02 -5.66 -7.21
N PHE A 59 -2.59 -4.49 -6.96
CA PHE A 59 -2.56 -3.86 -5.65
C PHE A 59 -3.78 -4.24 -4.83
N SER A 60 -3.52 -4.76 -3.62
CA SER A 60 -4.48 -5.26 -2.65
C SER A 60 -4.32 -4.54 -1.32
N SER A 61 -5.37 -4.48 -0.52
CA SER A 61 -5.37 -3.75 0.75
C SER A 61 -4.77 -4.56 1.90
N THR A 62 -4.97 -5.89 1.91
CA THR A 62 -4.63 -6.77 3.03
C THR A 62 -4.00 -8.08 2.59
N GLU A 63 -3.30 -8.75 3.53
CA GLU A 63 -2.79 -10.11 3.30
C GLU A 63 -3.92 -11.14 3.12
N GLN A 64 -5.07 -10.93 3.77
CA GLN A 64 -6.25 -11.79 3.60
C GLN A 64 -6.79 -11.67 2.17
N GLU A 65 -6.99 -10.45 1.69
CA GLU A 65 -7.45 -10.17 0.32
C GLU A 65 -6.48 -10.76 -0.73
N ILE A 66 -5.16 -10.70 -0.49
CA ILE A 66 -4.16 -11.37 -1.34
C ILE A 66 -4.44 -12.88 -1.45
N ARG A 67 -4.72 -13.56 -0.35
CA ARG A 67 -4.99 -15.00 -0.35
C ARG A 67 -6.30 -15.33 -1.08
N GLU A 68 -7.34 -14.57 -0.85
CA GLU A 68 -8.63 -14.71 -1.52
C GLU A 68 -8.51 -14.52 -3.03
N LEU A 69 -7.78 -13.48 -3.45
CA LEU A 69 -7.50 -13.24 -4.87
C LEU A 69 -6.62 -14.35 -5.49
N GLN A 70 -5.63 -14.87 -4.74
CA GLN A 70 -4.83 -16.01 -5.21
C GLN A 70 -5.69 -17.25 -5.46
N GLU A 71 -6.56 -17.61 -4.50
CA GLU A 71 -7.47 -18.75 -4.65
C GLU A 71 -8.43 -18.57 -5.81
N THR A 72 -8.99 -17.37 -5.97
CA THR A 72 -9.91 -17.05 -7.06
C THR A 72 -9.22 -17.14 -8.41
N LEU A 73 -8.03 -16.54 -8.55
CA LEU A 73 -7.26 -16.59 -9.79
C LEU A 73 -6.73 -17.99 -10.11
N GLN A 74 -6.46 -18.84 -9.11
CA GLN A 74 -6.10 -20.23 -9.34
C GLN A 74 -7.28 -21.05 -9.88
N LYS A 75 -8.50 -20.75 -9.44
CA LYS A 75 -9.73 -21.45 -9.86
C LYS A 75 -10.27 -20.94 -11.19
N HIS A 76 -10.27 -19.64 -11.39
CA HIS A 76 -11.00 -18.97 -12.48
C HIS A 76 -10.09 -18.17 -13.42
N GLY A 77 -8.83 -17.97 -13.07
CA GLY A 77 -7.89 -17.21 -13.87
C GLY A 77 -7.29 -17.98 -15.04
N PRO A 78 -6.48 -17.31 -15.87
CA PRO A 78 -5.86 -17.91 -17.03
C PRO A 78 -4.90 -19.04 -16.67
N ARG A 79 -4.92 -20.11 -17.46
CA ARG A 79 -4.04 -21.28 -17.28
C ARG A 79 -2.57 -20.91 -17.54
N HIS A 80 -1.65 -21.68 -16.97
CA HIS A 80 -0.20 -21.50 -17.14
C HIS A 80 0.32 -20.13 -16.65
N THR A 81 -0.25 -19.63 -15.56
CA THR A 81 0.12 -18.37 -14.92
C THR A 81 0.63 -18.64 -13.52
N GLU A 82 1.80 -18.10 -13.18
CA GLU A 82 2.35 -18.16 -11.83
C GLU A 82 1.78 -17.00 -11.01
N ILE A 83 1.17 -17.29 -9.85
CA ILE A 83 0.54 -16.30 -8.98
C ILE A 83 1.35 -16.19 -7.69
N LEU A 84 1.94 -15.03 -7.46
CA LEU A 84 2.89 -14.77 -6.38
C LEU A 84 2.38 -13.68 -5.43
N PRO A 85 2.35 -13.93 -4.11
CA PRO A 85 1.99 -12.91 -3.12
C PRO A 85 3.20 -12.02 -2.80
N LEU A 86 2.96 -10.74 -2.47
CA LEU A 86 3.99 -9.81 -2.03
C LEU A 86 3.49 -8.89 -0.91
N TYR A 87 3.93 -9.12 0.32
CA TYR A 87 3.62 -8.30 1.49
C TYR A 87 4.82 -8.26 2.45
N ALA A 88 4.83 -7.31 3.37
CA ALA A 88 6.01 -7.02 4.21
C ALA A 88 6.53 -8.20 5.05
N ARG A 89 5.63 -9.10 5.49
CA ARG A 89 5.99 -10.27 6.32
C ARG A 89 6.30 -11.53 5.53
N LEU A 90 6.35 -11.43 4.21
CA LEU A 90 6.66 -12.59 3.36
C LEU A 90 8.10 -13.05 3.58
N GLY A 91 8.30 -14.37 3.69
CA GLY A 91 9.63 -14.95 3.86
C GLY A 91 10.58 -14.63 2.70
N LEU A 92 11.87 -14.46 3.01
CA LEU A 92 12.91 -14.08 2.01
C LEU A 92 12.93 -15.01 0.79
N GLY A 93 12.77 -16.33 0.99
CA GLY A 93 12.75 -17.29 -0.11
C GLY A 93 11.59 -17.12 -1.08
N GLU A 94 10.43 -16.68 -0.59
CA GLU A 94 9.27 -16.39 -1.45
C GLU A 94 9.42 -15.03 -2.13
N GLN A 95 9.96 -14.04 -1.44
CA GLN A 95 10.30 -12.76 -2.05
C GLN A 95 11.30 -12.95 -3.21
N GLN A 96 12.31 -13.81 -3.05
CA GLN A 96 13.30 -14.08 -4.10
C GLN A 96 12.67 -14.61 -5.39
N LYS A 97 11.61 -15.41 -5.32
CA LYS A 97 10.89 -15.90 -6.51
C LYS A 97 10.34 -14.76 -7.37
N ILE A 98 9.93 -13.65 -6.74
CA ILE A 98 9.39 -12.48 -7.45
C ILE A 98 10.49 -11.75 -8.23
N PHE A 99 11.70 -11.68 -7.66
CA PHE A 99 12.84 -10.96 -8.26
C PHE A 99 13.66 -11.83 -9.22
N SER A 100 13.56 -13.16 -9.13
CA SER A 100 14.26 -14.11 -9.98
C SER A 100 13.24 -14.81 -10.88
N PRO A 101 12.97 -14.31 -12.09
CA PRO A 101 12.04 -14.96 -13.01
C PRO A 101 12.57 -16.36 -13.35
N SER A 102 11.89 -17.38 -12.84
CA SER A 102 12.33 -18.78 -12.90
C SER A 102 11.73 -19.57 -14.05
N GLY A 103 10.92 -18.97 -14.92
CA GLY A 103 10.20 -19.75 -15.92
C GLY A 103 9.83 -19.01 -17.19
N LYS A 104 9.47 -19.81 -18.19
CA LYS A 104 8.78 -19.37 -19.41
C LYS A 104 7.28 -19.31 -19.08
N GLY A 105 6.77 -18.20 -18.60
CA GLY A 105 5.35 -18.08 -18.27
C GLY A 105 4.96 -16.68 -17.84
N ARG A 106 3.67 -16.41 -17.87
CA ARG A 106 3.05 -15.18 -17.38
C ARG A 106 3.02 -15.19 -15.87
N ARG A 107 3.26 -14.04 -15.22
CA ARG A 107 3.21 -13.90 -13.77
C ARG A 107 2.18 -12.88 -13.35
N ILE A 108 1.49 -13.19 -12.27
CA ILE A 108 0.61 -12.26 -11.55
C ILE A 108 1.18 -12.11 -10.15
N ILE A 109 1.58 -10.90 -9.80
CA ILE A 109 2.05 -10.56 -8.46
C ILE A 109 0.94 -9.79 -7.76
N ILE A 110 0.46 -10.30 -6.62
CA ILE A 110 -0.56 -9.62 -5.82
C ILE A 110 0.12 -9.03 -4.60
N ALA A 111 0.12 -7.71 -4.49
CA ALA A 111 0.92 -6.99 -3.52
C ALA A 111 0.11 -6.01 -2.68
N THR A 112 0.52 -5.80 -1.44
CA THR A 112 0.10 -4.63 -0.68
C THR A 112 0.86 -3.38 -1.16
N ASN A 113 0.65 -2.24 -0.51
CA ASN A 113 1.36 -0.99 -0.79
C ASN A 113 2.91 -1.09 -0.65
N VAL A 114 3.46 -2.21 -0.19
CA VAL A 114 4.91 -2.48 -0.20
C VAL A 114 5.50 -2.38 -1.62
N ALA A 115 4.75 -2.75 -2.64
CA ALA A 115 5.15 -2.63 -4.04
C ALA A 115 4.97 -1.23 -4.62
N GLU A 116 4.35 -0.31 -3.86
CA GLU A 116 4.13 1.08 -4.30
C GLU A 116 5.42 1.91 -4.25
N THR A 117 6.24 1.75 -3.21
CA THR A 117 7.47 2.53 -3.01
C THR A 117 8.68 1.68 -2.68
N ALA A 118 8.56 0.72 -1.77
CA ALA A 118 9.69 0.02 -1.17
C ALA A 118 10.39 -0.98 -2.10
N LEU A 119 9.63 -1.67 -2.96
CA LEU A 119 10.15 -2.73 -3.81
C LEU A 119 9.87 -2.47 -5.28
N THR A 120 10.86 -2.73 -6.12
CA THR A 120 10.71 -2.67 -7.57
C THR A 120 10.55 -4.07 -8.13
N VAL A 121 9.32 -4.43 -8.46
CA VAL A 121 9.02 -5.70 -9.14
C VAL A 121 9.46 -5.59 -10.60
N PRO A 122 10.33 -6.50 -11.08
CA PRO A 122 10.80 -6.45 -12.46
C PRO A 122 9.74 -6.90 -13.46
N ASN A 123 9.87 -6.42 -14.70
CA ASN A 123 9.12 -6.85 -15.88
C ASN A 123 7.60 -6.55 -15.88
N ILE A 124 7.10 -5.74 -14.97
CA ILE A 124 5.70 -5.38 -14.90
C ILE A 124 5.31 -4.50 -16.11
N ARG A 125 4.32 -4.94 -16.86
CA ARG A 125 3.69 -4.19 -17.95
C ARG A 125 2.24 -3.78 -17.64
N TYR A 126 1.60 -4.49 -16.75
CA TYR A 126 0.20 -4.25 -16.38
C TYR A 126 0.09 -4.03 -14.89
N VAL A 127 -0.74 -3.06 -14.51
CA VAL A 127 -1.10 -2.80 -13.12
C VAL A 127 -2.61 -2.87 -12.99
N ILE A 128 -3.10 -3.56 -11.96
CA ILE A 128 -4.50 -3.53 -11.55
C ILE A 128 -4.53 -2.89 -10.16
N ASP A 129 -5.26 -1.79 -10.03
CA ASP A 129 -5.32 -0.99 -8.82
C ASP A 129 -6.73 -1.00 -8.23
N SER A 130 -6.90 -1.64 -7.06
CA SER A 130 -8.16 -1.67 -6.31
C SER A 130 -8.56 -0.30 -5.76
N GLY A 131 -7.60 0.62 -5.62
CA GLY A 131 -7.85 1.97 -5.11
C GLY A 131 -7.79 2.09 -3.60
N PHE A 132 -7.50 1.02 -2.86
CA PHE A 132 -7.48 1.00 -1.41
C PHE A 132 -6.11 0.56 -0.85
N ALA A 133 -5.83 0.96 0.40
CA ALA A 133 -4.69 0.50 1.17
C ALA A 133 -4.96 0.59 2.66
N ARG A 134 -4.20 -0.17 3.47
CA ARG A 134 -4.13 0.06 4.91
C ARG A 134 -3.24 1.25 5.20
N ILE A 135 -3.82 2.27 5.84
CA ILE A 135 -3.12 3.50 6.23
C ILE A 135 -3.08 3.59 7.75
N SER A 136 -1.88 3.77 8.29
CA SER A 136 -1.72 3.91 9.74
C SER A 136 -2.36 5.21 10.23
N ARG A 137 -3.24 5.10 11.26
CA ARG A 137 -3.91 6.20 11.93
C ARG A 137 -3.76 6.06 13.44
N TYR A 138 -3.29 7.09 14.09
CA TYR A 138 -3.19 7.15 15.55
C TYR A 138 -4.27 8.04 16.13
N SER A 139 -4.98 7.53 17.14
CA SER A 139 -5.94 8.30 17.91
C SER A 139 -5.33 8.70 19.26
N TYR A 140 -5.05 9.97 19.44
CA TYR A 140 -4.58 10.50 20.72
C TYR A 140 -5.60 10.37 21.85
N ARG A 141 -6.91 10.26 21.52
CA ARG A 141 -7.98 10.08 22.53
C ARG A 141 -7.98 8.68 23.11
N SER A 142 -7.86 7.66 22.27
CA SER A 142 -7.84 6.25 22.70
C SER A 142 -6.43 5.69 22.86
N ARG A 143 -5.40 6.45 22.47
CA ARG A 143 -3.98 6.04 22.44
C ARG A 143 -3.74 4.73 21.67
N VAL A 144 -4.54 4.50 20.64
CA VAL A 144 -4.48 3.30 19.82
C VAL A 144 -4.08 3.66 18.40
N GLN A 145 -3.13 2.92 17.86
CA GLN A 145 -2.80 2.94 16.45
C GLN A 145 -3.66 1.91 15.72
N ARG A 146 -4.33 2.33 14.68
CA ARG A 146 -5.19 1.50 13.82
C ARG A 146 -4.64 1.50 12.40
N LEU A 147 -5.04 0.50 11.64
CA LEU A 147 -4.72 0.33 10.23
C LEU A 147 -6.03 0.15 9.43
N PRO A 148 -6.89 1.17 9.37
CA PRO A 148 -8.09 1.09 8.56
C PRO A 148 -7.75 0.93 7.07
N ILE A 149 -8.65 0.31 6.33
CA ILE A 149 -8.62 0.31 4.87
C ILE A 149 -9.23 1.63 4.42
N GLU A 150 -8.48 2.39 3.64
CA GLU A 150 -8.90 3.70 3.15
C GLU A 150 -8.62 3.82 1.65
N ALA A 151 -9.39 4.66 0.96
CA ALA A 151 -9.08 5.04 -0.41
C ALA A 151 -7.72 5.75 -0.48
N ILE A 152 -6.90 5.39 -1.45
CA ILE A 152 -5.59 6.00 -1.64
C ILE A 152 -5.71 7.38 -2.31
N SER A 153 -4.71 8.23 -2.10
CA SER A 153 -4.62 9.54 -2.75
C SER A 153 -4.36 9.42 -4.27
N GLN A 154 -4.58 10.51 -5.00
CA GLN A 154 -4.24 10.59 -6.43
C GLN A 154 -2.75 10.33 -6.67
N ALA A 155 -1.87 10.89 -5.82
CA ALA A 155 -0.43 10.67 -5.91
C ALA A 155 -0.05 9.19 -5.74
N ALA A 156 -0.64 8.49 -4.75
CA ALA A 156 -0.43 7.06 -4.54
C ALA A 156 -0.93 6.23 -5.74
N ALA A 157 -2.12 6.53 -6.27
CA ALA A 157 -2.64 5.90 -7.48
C ALA A 157 -1.72 6.11 -8.70
N ASN A 158 -1.14 7.31 -8.83
CA ASN A 158 -0.17 7.61 -9.89
C ASN A 158 1.17 6.90 -9.66
N GLN A 159 1.63 6.71 -8.44
CA GLN A 159 2.80 5.88 -8.13
C GLN A 159 2.56 4.43 -8.52
N ARG A 160 1.40 3.85 -8.18
CA ARG A 160 1.00 2.49 -8.60
C ARG A 160 0.99 2.37 -10.12
N LYS A 161 0.34 3.30 -10.81
CA LYS A 161 0.36 3.39 -12.27
C LYS A 161 1.79 3.36 -12.84
N GLY A 162 2.71 4.11 -12.24
CA GLY A 162 4.11 4.19 -12.67
C GLY A 162 4.89 2.87 -12.60
N ARG A 163 4.35 1.84 -11.95
CA ARG A 163 5.02 0.54 -11.85
C ARG A 163 5.07 -0.23 -13.16
N CYS A 164 4.10 -0.06 -14.07
CA CYS A 164 4.08 -0.72 -15.37
C CYS A 164 4.78 0.04 -16.50
N GLY A 165 5.16 1.30 -16.28
CA GLY A 165 5.84 2.13 -17.30
C GLY A 165 7.37 2.14 -17.21
N ARG A 166 8.01 1.22 -16.50
CA ARG A 166 9.45 1.27 -16.26
C ARG A 166 10.31 0.72 -17.36
N ILE A 167 9.88 -0.35 -18.00
CA ILE A 167 10.66 -1.08 -19.02
C ILE A 167 10.10 -0.91 -20.45
N ALA A 168 8.80 -0.66 -20.55
CA ALA A 168 8.07 -0.51 -21.81
C ALA A 168 6.78 0.28 -21.56
N PRO A 169 6.04 0.68 -22.63
CA PRO A 169 4.67 1.18 -22.48
C PRO A 169 3.81 0.18 -21.72
N GLY A 170 3.02 0.67 -20.77
CA GLY A 170 2.21 -0.16 -19.89
C GLY A 170 0.75 0.23 -19.87
N VAL A 171 -0.08 -0.59 -19.20
CA VAL A 171 -1.50 -0.32 -18.97
C VAL A 171 -1.78 -0.43 -17.48
N CYS A 172 -2.53 0.54 -16.95
CA CYS A 172 -3.03 0.53 -15.58
C CYS A 172 -4.56 0.48 -15.59
N ILE A 173 -5.14 -0.61 -15.08
CA ILE A 173 -6.58 -0.75 -14.89
C ILE A 173 -6.91 -0.34 -13.45
N ARG A 174 -7.74 0.69 -13.31
CA ARG A 174 -8.26 1.17 -12.03
C ARG A 174 -9.65 0.61 -11.83
N LEU A 175 -9.87 -0.13 -10.72
CA LEU A 175 -11.16 -0.76 -10.40
C LEU A 175 -12.15 0.22 -9.73
N TYR A 176 -12.04 1.48 -10.03
CA TYR A 176 -12.88 2.59 -9.59
C TYR A 176 -13.05 3.59 -10.73
N SER A 177 -13.98 4.51 -10.60
CA SER A 177 -14.28 5.48 -11.67
C SER A 177 -13.26 6.61 -11.73
N GLU A 178 -13.18 7.30 -12.87
CA GLU A 178 -12.38 8.51 -13.01
C GLU A 178 -12.90 9.64 -12.11
N GLU A 179 -14.20 9.72 -11.94
CA GLU A 179 -14.83 10.68 -11.05
C GLU A 179 -14.43 10.46 -9.59
N ASP A 180 -14.45 9.20 -9.12
CA ASP A 180 -13.92 8.84 -7.81
C ASP A 180 -12.44 9.23 -7.69
N PHE A 181 -11.60 8.89 -8.68
CA PHE A 181 -10.19 9.29 -8.66
C PHE A 181 -9.99 10.80 -8.51
N LEU A 182 -10.74 11.59 -9.26
CA LEU A 182 -10.65 13.06 -9.23
C LEU A 182 -11.17 13.67 -7.92
N SER A 183 -12.09 12.99 -7.24
CA SER A 183 -12.62 13.40 -5.92
C SER A 183 -11.64 13.15 -4.77
N ARG A 184 -10.65 12.27 -4.95
CA ARG A 184 -9.69 11.88 -3.90
C ARG A 184 -8.72 13.01 -3.58
N PRO A 185 -8.19 13.07 -2.34
CA PRO A 185 -7.10 13.98 -1.98
C PRO A 185 -5.91 13.83 -2.93
N GLU A 186 -5.27 14.93 -3.28
CA GLU A 186 -4.09 14.92 -4.15
C GLU A 186 -2.96 14.11 -3.54
N PHE A 187 -2.68 14.30 -2.23
CA PHE A 187 -1.63 13.62 -1.48
C PHE A 187 -2.16 12.94 -0.23
N THR A 188 -1.51 11.85 0.16
CA THR A 188 -1.73 11.22 1.47
C THR A 188 -1.13 12.12 2.55
N GLU A 189 -1.86 12.29 3.66
CA GLU A 189 -1.39 13.05 4.81
C GLU A 189 -0.01 12.52 5.29
N PRO A 190 0.97 13.40 5.57
CA PRO A 190 2.29 12.98 6.03
C PRO A 190 2.23 12.12 7.29
N GLU A 191 3.12 11.14 7.39
CA GLU A 191 3.13 10.19 8.51
C GLU A 191 3.23 10.88 9.87
N ILE A 192 3.99 11.96 9.95
CA ILE A 192 4.17 12.74 11.18
C ILE A 192 2.87 13.35 11.73
N LYS A 193 1.85 13.52 10.89
CA LYS A 193 0.53 14.04 11.29
C LYS A 193 -0.47 12.96 11.69
N ARG A 194 -0.15 11.68 11.49
CA ARG A 194 -1.09 10.57 11.67
C ARG A 194 -0.55 9.40 12.51
N THR A 195 0.62 9.55 13.13
CA THR A 195 1.25 8.52 13.98
C THR A 195 1.54 9.05 15.38
N ASN A 196 1.82 8.16 16.34
CA ASN A 196 2.32 8.56 17.64
C ASN A 196 3.74 9.11 17.50
N LEU A 197 4.02 10.24 18.14
CA LEU A 197 5.29 10.93 18.01
C LEU A 197 6.32 10.58 19.09
N ALA A 198 6.05 9.65 20.00
CA ALA A 198 6.99 9.32 21.07
C ALA A 198 8.37 8.91 20.52
N SER A 199 8.41 8.03 19.51
CA SER A 199 9.67 7.60 18.89
C SER A 199 10.40 8.75 18.19
N VAL A 200 9.68 9.61 17.51
CA VAL A 200 10.23 10.79 16.82
C VAL A 200 10.85 11.75 17.85
N ILE A 201 10.12 12.07 18.92
CA ILE A 201 10.60 12.92 20.01
C ILE A 201 11.89 12.35 20.62
N LEU A 202 11.88 11.03 20.88
CA LEU A 202 13.03 10.34 21.45
C LEU A 202 14.25 10.40 20.51
N GLN A 203 14.07 10.13 19.23
CA GLN A 203 15.13 10.22 18.22
C GLN A 203 15.68 11.64 18.08
N MET A 204 14.83 12.64 17.99
CA MET A 204 15.25 14.05 17.89
C MET A 204 16.11 14.47 19.08
N GLN A 205 15.68 14.10 20.28
CA GLN A 205 16.43 14.35 21.49
C GLN A 205 17.80 13.65 21.48
N SER A 206 17.85 12.37 21.02
CA SER A 206 19.10 11.60 20.94
C SER A 206 20.11 12.17 19.97
N LEU A 207 19.61 12.74 18.90
CA LEU A 207 20.44 13.34 17.85
C LEU A 207 20.76 14.83 18.13
N GLY A 208 20.25 15.40 19.23
CA GLY A 208 20.46 16.80 19.57
C GLY A 208 19.79 17.78 18.60
N LEU A 209 18.70 17.38 17.96
CA LEU A 209 17.97 18.19 16.97
C LEU A 209 17.01 19.23 17.58
N GLY A 210 17.02 19.37 18.91
CA GLY A 210 16.10 20.26 19.62
C GLY A 210 14.73 19.63 19.86
N THR A 211 13.72 20.47 20.06
CA THR A 211 12.34 20.02 20.28
C THR A 211 11.55 19.97 18.97
N VAL A 212 10.45 19.24 18.96
CA VAL A 212 9.56 19.15 17.78
C VAL A 212 9.00 20.51 17.40
N GLU A 213 8.77 21.38 18.39
CA GLU A 213 8.24 22.74 18.17
C GLU A 213 9.27 23.70 17.59
N GLU A 214 10.55 23.48 17.86
CA GLU A 214 11.66 24.31 17.36
C GLU A 214 12.19 23.85 16.01
N PHE A 215 11.86 22.61 15.61
CA PHE A 215 12.33 22.03 14.38
C PHE A 215 11.49 22.51 13.18
N ASP A 216 12.17 22.94 12.13
CA ASP A 216 11.55 23.51 10.92
C ASP A 216 11.02 22.37 10.01
N PHE A 217 9.88 21.80 10.37
CA PHE A 217 9.17 20.82 9.54
C PHE A 217 8.50 21.53 8.36
N ILE A 218 8.53 20.90 7.19
CA ILE A 218 7.76 21.35 6.01
C ILE A 218 6.27 21.43 6.35
N GLU A 219 5.76 20.41 7.04
CA GLU A 219 4.42 20.38 7.59
C GLU A 219 4.50 19.95 9.07
N PRO A 220 4.36 20.88 10.01
CA PRO A 220 4.50 20.54 11.42
C PRO A 220 3.34 19.67 11.92
N PRO A 221 3.61 18.74 12.87
CA PRO A 221 2.57 17.96 13.49
C PRO A 221 1.69 18.80 14.43
N ASP A 222 0.45 18.33 14.66
CA ASP A 222 -0.42 18.95 15.66
C ASP A 222 0.19 18.81 17.07
N HIS A 223 0.19 19.91 17.85
CA HIS A 223 0.72 19.95 19.21
C HIS A 223 0.07 18.92 20.15
N ARG A 224 -1.17 18.46 19.86
CA ARG A 224 -1.82 17.38 20.62
C ARG A 224 -1.10 16.06 20.49
N PHE A 225 -0.60 15.71 19.30
CA PHE A 225 0.21 14.51 19.08
C PHE A 225 1.58 14.62 19.76
N VAL A 226 2.19 15.81 19.74
CA VAL A 226 3.45 16.06 20.43
C VAL A 226 3.30 15.90 21.95
N ASN A 227 2.27 16.51 22.52
CA ASN A 227 1.98 16.40 23.96
C ASN A 227 1.66 14.97 24.38
N ASP A 228 0.91 14.22 23.56
CA ASP A 228 0.61 12.83 23.84
C ASP A 228 1.86 11.94 23.77
N GLY A 229 2.71 12.14 22.77
CA GLY A 229 4.02 11.48 22.67
C GLY A 229 4.92 11.75 23.88
N ARG A 230 4.98 12.99 24.36
CA ARG A 230 5.73 13.35 25.59
C ARG A 230 5.17 12.68 26.82
N LYS A 231 3.86 12.68 27.01
CA LYS A 231 3.21 11.99 28.14
C LYS A 231 3.54 10.51 28.14
N LEU A 232 3.49 9.87 26.98
CA LEU A 232 3.86 8.46 26.85
C LEU A 232 5.33 8.22 27.24
N LEU A 233 6.26 9.07 26.81
CA LEU A 233 7.67 8.95 27.19
C LEU A 233 7.91 9.16 28.68
N VAL A 234 7.16 10.04 29.34
CA VAL A 234 7.21 10.24 30.80
C VAL A 234 6.64 9.01 31.51
N GLU A 235 5.49 8.48 31.07
CA GLU A 235 4.88 7.27 31.62
C GLU A 235 5.82 6.05 31.53
N LEU A 236 6.58 5.94 30.43
CA LEU A 236 7.58 4.89 30.23
C LEU A 236 8.90 5.14 30.97
N GLY A 237 9.05 6.27 31.68
CA GLY A 237 10.29 6.64 32.35
C GLY A 237 11.44 7.02 31.40
N ALA A 238 11.12 7.19 30.10
CA ALA A 238 12.10 7.58 29.08
C ALA A 238 12.38 9.07 29.07
N MET A 239 11.53 9.88 29.69
CA MET A 239 11.62 11.32 29.75
C MET A 239 11.27 11.80 31.15
N ASN A 240 11.95 12.84 31.64
CA ASN A 240 11.63 13.46 32.92
C ASN A 240 10.96 14.81 32.67
N GLU A 241 9.96 15.21 33.46
CA GLU A 241 9.27 16.50 33.31
C GLU A 241 10.22 17.73 33.39
N ARG A 242 11.41 17.55 33.99
CA ARG A 242 12.38 18.61 34.28
C ARG A 242 13.71 18.51 33.52
N LYS A 243 13.99 17.43 32.80
CA LYS A 243 15.27 17.23 32.04
C LYS A 243 15.07 16.39 30.80
N PRO A 244 15.77 16.74 29.69
CA PRO A 244 15.81 15.85 28.53
C PRO A 244 16.53 14.54 28.88
N VAL A 245 16.00 13.49 28.42
CA VAL A 245 16.35 12.07 28.34
C VAL A 245 17.67 11.60 28.97
N SER A 246 17.55 10.61 29.85
CA SER A 246 18.66 9.71 30.17
C SER A 246 18.52 8.41 29.37
N TYR A 247 19.42 8.19 28.42
CA TYR A 247 19.48 6.99 27.56
C TYR A 247 19.89 5.70 28.26
N THR A 248 20.25 5.75 29.53
CA THR A 248 20.93 4.66 30.20
C THR A 248 20.06 3.41 30.48
N HIS A 249 18.76 3.46 30.21
CA HIS A 249 17.85 2.33 30.55
C HIS A 249 16.87 1.90 29.44
N LEU A 250 16.90 2.52 28.26
CA LEU A 250 16.09 2.12 27.14
C LEU A 250 16.95 1.47 26.04
N THR A 251 17.38 0.27 26.30
CA THR A 251 17.65 -0.64 25.18
C THR A 251 16.30 -1.00 24.57
N LEU A 252 15.87 -0.27 23.56
CA LEU A 252 14.89 -0.80 22.61
C LEU A 252 15.42 -2.14 22.14
N PRO A 253 14.65 -3.24 22.23
CA PRO A 253 15.03 -4.46 21.58
C PRO A 253 15.15 -4.13 20.09
N THR A 254 16.37 -3.90 19.63
CA THR A 254 16.70 -3.98 18.22
C THR A 254 16.55 -5.44 17.85
N THR A 255 15.32 -5.85 17.56
CA THR A 255 15.15 -7.05 16.75
C THR A 255 15.73 -6.66 15.39
N PRO A 256 16.87 -7.24 14.99
CA PRO A 256 17.29 -7.09 13.62
C PRO A 256 16.14 -7.66 12.79
N TYR A 257 15.58 -6.86 11.93
CA TYR A 257 14.75 -7.37 10.83
C TYR A 257 15.72 -8.20 9.96
N VAL A 258 15.72 -9.51 10.21
CA VAL A 258 16.35 -10.50 9.36
C VAL A 258 15.36 -10.85 8.27
#